data_c23e876088cb9d5a5380c0092d460ea8
#
_entry.id   c23e876088cb9d5a5380c0092d460ea8
#
_cell.length_a   1.000
_cell.length_b   1.000
_cell.length_c   1.000
_cell.angle_alpha   90.00
_cell.angle_beta   90.00
_cell.angle_gamma   90.00
#
_symmetry.space_group_name_H-M   'P 1'
#
loop_
_entity.id
_entity.type
_entity.pdbx_description
1 polymer ?
#
loop_
_entity_poly.entity_id
_entity_poly.type
_entity_poly.pdbx_seq_one_letter_code
_entity_poly.pdbx_strand_id
1 'polypeptide(L)'
;MYVPFWTYDADAVTQYCGRGGRTYTRRGRDGKTETYTQWYPVSGVVRGYYNDIQVCASKTASGNLIQKVLPYNTIGNTNPYHPQYLAGYQAECYTIDGIQGFKVAESYIDRDQRSRAESDIRGHGYSQAQVTGMNTHYDIVRYKQVLVPLWKARYGYAGKTYHYMINGENGKVSAQYPKSVGKIILVILLALAVFFGGLMLLESGSSDYGGSHYDYSYSGGSGYDYGYDSGYDYGGYDYSYDSGSSWDSWDSGGYDYSYDSGDIDYGSYDYGYDWGGDW
;
A
#
# COMPACT_ATOMS: atom_id res chain seq x y z
N MET A 1 16.45 24.11 -11.58
CA MET A 1 15.72 24.18 -12.86
C MET A 1 14.21 24.13 -12.60
N TYR A 2 13.42 24.65 -13.52
CA TYR A 2 11.95 24.46 -13.50
C TYR A 2 11.54 23.38 -14.46
N VAL A 3 10.58 22.54 -14.02
CA VAL A 3 10.05 21.43 -14.82
C VAL A 3 8.55 21.58 -14.94
N PRO A 4 7.99 21.41 -16.16
CA PRO A 4 6.55 21.50 -16.38
C PRO A 4 5.82 20.27 -15.87
N PHE A 5 4.70 20.51 -15.21
CA PHE A 5 3.74 19.51 -14.77
C PHE A 5 2.35 19.87 -15.26
N TRP A 6 1.56 18.85 -15.54
CA TRP A 6 0.12 18.95 -15.65
C TRP A 6 -0.50 18.59 -14.30
N THR A 7 -1.47 19.36 -13.86
CA THR A 7 -2.32 18.99 -12.73
C THR A 7 -3.75 18.81 -13.24
N TYR A 8 -4.41 17.75 -12.81
CA TYR A 8 -5.74 17.38 -13.26
C TYR A 8 -6.70 17.32 -12.08
N ASP A 9 -7.87 17.93 -12.28
CA ASP A 9 -9.02 17.77 -11.41
C ASP A 9 -10.08 16.98 -12.19
N ALA A 10 -10.64 15.94 -11.60
CA ALA A 10 -11.59 15.08 -12.29
C ALA A 10 -12.63 14.50 -11.34
N ASP A 11 -13.90 14.48 -11.80
CA ASP A 11 -14.97 13.72 -11.19
C ASP A 11 -15.13 12.42 -11.97
N ALA A 12 -14.95 11.29 -11.27
CA ALA A 12 -15.03 9.97 -11.88
C ALA A 12 -16.18 9.16 -11.27
N VAL A 13 -17.00 8.59 -12.13
CA VAL A 13 -18.06 7.65 -11.78
C VAL A 13 -17.75 6.32 -12.45
N THR A 14 -17.48 5.28 -11.64
CA THR A 14 -17.10 3.97 -12.15
C THR A 14 -18.18 2.95 -11.86
N GLN A 15 -18.73 2.38 -12.92
CA GLN A 15 -19.51 1.16 -12.83
C GLN A 15 -18.55 -0.04 -12.79
N TYR A 16 -18.74 -0.93 -11.84
CA TYR A 16 -17.91 -2.12 -11.74
C TYR A 16 -18.74 -3.39 -11.70
N CYS A 17 -18.13 -4.48 -12.15
CA CYS A 17 -18.58 -5.85 -11.92
C CYS A 17 -17.44 -6.66 -11.31
N GLY A 18 -17.79 -7.62 -10.49
CA GLY A 18 -16.82 -8.40 -9.75
C GLY A 18 -17.44 -9.57 -9.02
N ARG A 19 -16.71 -10.10 -8.05
CA ARG A 19 -17.19 -11.17 -7.19
C ARG A 19 -16.71 -10.96 -5.76
N GLY A 20 -17.61 -11.19 -4.82
CA GLY A 20 -17.34 -11.22 -3.38
C GLY A 20 -17.20 -12.65 -2.89
N GLY A 21 -16.14 -12.92 -2.15
CA GLY A 21 -15.84 -14.24 -1.59
C GLY A 21 -16.21 -14.32 -0.11
N ARG A 22 -16.96 -15.35 0.27
CA ARG A 22 -17.16 -15.73 1.68
C ARG A 22 -16.30 -16.93 1.99
N THR A 23 -15.49 -16.83 3.02
CA THR A 23 -14.60 -17.89 3.46
C THR A 23 -15.32 -18.76 4.50
N TYR A 24 -15.32 -20.06 4.27
CA TYR A 24 -15.89 -21.06 5.16
C TYR A 24 -14.82 -22.05 5.58
N THR A 25 -14.96 -22.55 6.80
CA THR A 25 -14.12 -23.63 7.32
C THR A 25 -14.94 -24.89 7.44
N ARG A 26 -14.39 -26.01 6.97
CA ARG A 26 -14.99 -27.33 7.08
C ARG A 26 -13.99 -28.27 7.75
N ARG A 27 -14.45 -29.09 8.68
CA ARG A 27 -13.64 -30.16 9.26
C ARG A 27 -13.61 -31.32 8.28
N GLY A 28 -12.44 -31.62 7.74
CA GLY A 28 -12.21 -32.75 6.84
C GLY A 28 -12.36 -34.09 7.58
N ARG A 29 -12.44 -35.18 6.80
CA ARG A 29 -12.59 -36.54 7.29
C ARG A 29 -11.42 -36.98 8.18
N ASP A 30 -10.24 -36.37 7.94
CA ASP A 30 -8.98 -36.62 8.69
C ASP A 30 -8.83 -35.75 9.93
N GLY A 31 -9.89 -35.04 10.36
CA GLY A 31 -9.87 -34.13 11.49
C GLY A 31 -9.15 -32.79 11.22
N LYS A 32 -8.60 -32.60 10.03
CA LYS A 32 -7.97 -31.34 9.61
C LYS A 32 -9.03 -30.32 9.21
N THR A 33 -8.76 -29.05 9.48
CA THR A 33 -9.62 -27.93 9.05
C THR A 33 -9.26 -27.53 7.63
N GLU A 34 -10.22 -27.63 6.73
CA GLU A 34 -10.11 -27.16 5.34
C GLU A 34 -10.83 -25.82 5.22
N THR A 35 -10.21 -24.87 4.56
CA THR A 35 -10.79 -23.56 4.28
C THR A 35 -11.09 -23.45 2.79
N TYR A 36 -12.32 -23.06 2.44
CA TYR A 36 -12.72 -22.81 1.05
C TYR A 36 -13.45 -21.48 0.94
N THR A 37 -13.36 -20.87 -0.23
CA THR A 37 -14.02 -19.59 -0.54
C THR A 37 -15.12 -19.82 -1.56
N GLN A 38 -16.33 -19.40 -1.23
CA GLN A 38 -17.45 -19.37 -2.16
C GLN A 38 -17.60 -17.96 -2.73
N TRP A 39 -17.66 -17.88 -4.05
CA TRP A 39 -17.71 -16.61 -4.76
C TRP A 39 -19.13 -16.31 -5.25
N TYR A 40 -19.54 -15.04 -5.10
CA TYR A 40 -20.83 -14.51 -5.52
C TYR A 40 -20.61 -13.34 -6.46
N PRO A 41 -21.39 -13.22 -7.57
CA PRO A 41 -21.29 -12.06 -8.44
C PRO A 41 -21.79 -10.81 -7.72
N VAL A 42 -21.08 -9.70 -7.91
CA VAL A 42 -21.41 -8.40 -7.33
C VAL A 42 -21.19 -7.34 -8.41
N SER A 43 -22.05 -6.33 -8.45
CA SER A 43 -21.87 -5.14 -9.27
C SER A 43 -22.29 -3.91 -8.47
N GLY A 44 -21.72 -2.77 -8.82
CA GLY A 44 -22.04 -1.52 -8.14
C GLY A 44 -21.47 -0.31 -8.88
N VAL A 45 -21.58 0.84 -8.23
CA VAL A 45 -21.08 2.12 -8.73
C VAL A 45 -20.30 2.79 -7.62
N VAL A 46 -19.07 3.19 -7.92
CA VAL A 46 -18.24 3.99 -7.01
C VAL A 46 -17.96 5.35 -7.66
N ARG A 47 -17.80 6.36 -6.83
CA ARG A 47 -17.50 7.72 -7.25
C ARG A 47 -16.23 8.20 -6.57
N GLY A 48 -15.45 9.05 -7.25
CA GLY A 48 -14.26 9.69 -6.71
C GLY A 48 -14.11 11.08 -7.26
N TYR A 49 -13.86 12.01 -6.36
CA TYR A 49 -13.40 13.34 -6.70
C TYR A 49 -11.89 13.40 -6.57
N TYR A 50 -11.23 13.83 -7.63
CA TYR A 50 -9.77 13.93 -7.70
C TYR A 50 -9.39 15.37 -7.92
N ASN A 51 -8.56 15.88 -7.04
CA ASN A 51 -8.05 17.24 -7.11
C ASN A 51 -6.52 17.20 -7.17
N ASP A 52 -5.95 17.91 -8.14
CA ASP A 52 -4.51 18.12 -8.26
C ASP A 52 -3.67 16.85 -8.51
N ILE A 53 -4.14 15.97 -9.38
CA ILE A 53 -3.30 14.83 -9.83
C ILE A 53 -2.14 15.36 -10.65
N GLN A 54 -0.92 15.23 -10.11
CA GLN A 54 0.29 15.79 -10.69
C GLN A 54 0.98 14.80 -11.63
N VAL A 55 1.15 15.21 -12.89
CA VAL A 55 1.80 14.41 -13.92
C VAL A 55 2.94 15.23 -14.55
N CYS A 56 4.15 14.68 -14.55
CA CYS A 56 5.30 15.33 -15.18
C CYS A 56 5.08 15.44 -16.68
N ALA A 57 5.16 16.67 -17.22
CA ALA A 57 4.96 16.97 -18.63
C ALA A 57 6.25 16.86 -19.48
N SER A 58 7.39 16.50 -18.86
CA SER A 58 8.66 16.34 -19.54
C SER A 58 9.10 14.88 -19.59
N LYS A 59 9.39 14.37 -20.79
CA LYS A 59 9.98 13.03 -20.98
C LYS A 59 11.39 12.94 -20.41
N THR A 60 12.14 14.04 -20.42
CA THR A 60 13.52 14.11 -19.92
C THR A 60 13.61 14.03 -18.40
N ALA A 61 12.63 14.63 -17.71
CA ALA A 61 12.53 14.58 -16.26
C ALA A 61 11.64 13.44 -15.77
N SER A 62 10.84 12.81 -16.66
CA SER A 62 9.95 11.71 -16.28
C SER A 62 10.72 10.47 -15.78
N GLY A 63 10.08 9.67 -14.97
CA GLY A 63 10.61 8.43 -14.46
C GLY A 63 10.37 8.24 -12.96
N ASN A 64 10.88 7.13 -12.43
CA ASN A 64 10.62 6.74 -11.04
C ASN A 64 11.15 7.72 -9.99
N LEU A 65 12.17 8.53 -10.33
CA LEU A 65 12.74 9.48 -9.37
C LEU A 65 11.83 10.68 -9.16
N ILE A 66 11.23 11.22 -10.24
CA ILE A 66 10.35 12.38 -10.15
C ILE A 66 9.06 12.05 -9.40
N GLN A 67 8.53 10.85 -9.57
CA GLN A 67 7.33 10.40 -8.85
C GLN A 67 7.55 10.36 -7.33
N LYS A 68 8.76 10.04 -6.90
CA LYS A 68 9.11 9.95 -5.48
C LYS A 68 9.32 11.29 -4.81
N VAL A 69 9.52 12.38 -5.55
CA VAL A 69 9.64 13.74 -5.00
C VAL A 69 8.32 14.50 -4.94
N LEU A 70 7.25 13.94 -5.50
CA LEU A 70 5.89 14.48 -5.37
C LEU A 70 5.38 14.36 -3.92
N PRO A 71 4.36 15.11 -3.51
CA PRO A 71 3.69 16.18 -4.25
C PRO A 71 4.38 17.54 -4.14
N TYR A 72 3.99 18.45 -5.03
CA TYR A 72 4.18 19.89 -4.90
C TYR A 72 2.86 20.54 -4.45
N ASN A 73 2.92 21.66 -3.74
CA ASN A 73 1.71 22.40 -3.38
C ASN A 73 1.27 23.28 -4.55
N THR A 74 0.46 22.74 -5.44
CA THR A 74 -0.03 23.41 -6.64
C THR A 74 -1.45 23.94 -6.50
N ILE A 75 -2.13 23.71 -5.38
CA ILE A 75 -3.49 24.20 -5.14
C ILE A 75 -3.48 25.64 -4.64
N GLY A 76 -2.69 25.97 -3.63
CA GLY A 76 -2.74 27.26 -2.97
C GLY A 76 -1.50 28.14 -3.15
N ASN A 77 -0.44 27.63 -3.76
CA ASN A 77 0.88 28.30 -3.80
C ASN A 77 1.38 28.50 -5.25
N THR A 78 0.49 28.72 -6.19
CA THR A 78 0.84 29.01 -7.59
C THR A 78 0.66 30.50 -7.88
N ASN A 79 1.67 31.10 -8.52
CA ASN A 79 1.59 32.46 -9.05
C ASN A 79 1.35 32.38 -10.56
N PRO A 80 0.65 33.35 -11.15
CA PRO A 80 0.55 33.46 -12.60
C PRO A 80 1.95 33.47 -13.23
N TYR A 81 2.09 32.80 -14.37
CA TYR A 81 3.37 32.74 -15.07
C TYR A 81 3.86 34.13 -15.49
N HIS A 82 5.10 34.45 -15.13
CA HIS A 82 5.80 35.64 -15.57
C HIS A 82 7.21 35.27 -16.05
N PRO A 83 7.65 35.65 -17.27
CA PRO A 83 8.96 35.27 -17.78
C PRO A 83 10.14 35.64 -16.87
N GLN A 84 9.99 36.71 -16.09
CA GLN A 84 11.00 37.18 -15.15
C GLN A 84 11.31 36.18 -14.02
N TYR A 85 10.37 35.30 -13.66
CA TYR A 85 10.60 34.26 -12.65
C TYR A 85 11.59 33.19 -13.11
N LEU A 86 11.82 33.07 -14.43
CA LEU A 86 12.78 32.14 -14.99
C LEU A 86 14.16 32.77 -15.23
N ALA A 87 14.34 34.07 -14.93
CA ALA A 87 15.61 34.74 -15.14
C ALA A 87 16.72 34.10 -14.28
N GLY A 88 17.77 33.61 -14.94
CA GLY A 88 18.89 32.94 -14.27
C GLY A 88 18.67 31.45 -13.97
N TYR A 89 17.52 30.88 -14.29
CA TYR A 89 17.21 29.46 -14.09
C TYR A 89 16.97 28.75 -15.42
N GLN A 90 17.36 27.46 -15.46
CA GLN A 90 16.97 26.60 -16.56
C GLN A 90 15.51 26.17 -16.39
N ALA A 91 14.74 26.19 -17.46
CA ALA A 91 13.39 25.66 -17.51
C ALA A 91 13.26 24.69 -18.69
N GLU A 92 12.57 23.57 -18.47
CA GLU A 92 12.22 22.62 -19.53
C GLU A 92 10.86 23.03 -20.14
N CYS A 93 10.72 22.83 -21.45
CA CYS A 93 9.42 22.88 -22.12
C CYS A 93 8.70 21.55 -21.94
N TYR A 94 7.37 21.57 -21.96
CA TYR A 94 6.61 20.33 -21.98
C TYR A 94 6.83 19.57 -23.29
N THR A 95 6.91 18.25 -23.19
CA THR A 95 7.03 17.30 -24.31
C THR A 95 5.88 16.29 -24.34
N ILE A 96 5.03 16.35 -23.33
CA ILE A 96 3.80 15.56 -23.19
C ILE A 96 2.67 16.59 -23.10
N ASP A 97 1.75 16.56 -24.05
CA ASP A 97 0.60 17.48 -24.04
C ASP A 97 -0.41 17.11 -22.93
N GLY A 98 -1.38 18.01 -22.66
CA GLY A 98 -2.35 17.81 -21.58
C GLY A 98 -3.24 16.59 -21.80
N ILE A 99 -3.54 16.20 -23.02
CA ILE A 99 -4.38 15.03 -23.34
C ILE A 99 -3.58 13.75 -23.08
N GLN A 100 -2.34 13.70 -23.55
CA GLN A 100 -1.44 12.58 -23.31
C GLN A 100 -1.12 12.42 -21.81
N GLY A 101 -0.95 13.55 -21.12
CA GLY A 101 -0.73 13.56 -19.66
C GLY A 101 -1.94 13.03 -18.90
N PHE A 102 -3.18 13.32 -19.37
CA PHE A 102 -4.39 12.81 -18.74
C PHE A 102 -4.44 11.28 -18.74
N LYS A 103 -3.97 10.59 -19.77
CA LYS A 103 -3.88 9.12 -19.78
C LYS A 103 -3.05 8.55 -18.63
N VAL A 104 -2.04 9.30 -18.18
CA VAL A 104 -1.27 8.92 -17.01
C VAL A 104 -2.08 9.16 -15.73
N ALA A 105 -2.75 10.31 -15.61
CA ALA A 105 -3.65 10.60 -14.50
C ALA A 105 -4.78 9.57 -14.41
N GLU A 106 -5.39 9.20 -15.55
CA GLU A 106 -6.41 8.16 -15.66
C GLU A 106 -5.96 6.84 -15.04
N SER A 107 -4.71 6.44 -15.26
CA SER A 107 -4.18 5.21 -14.65
C SER A 107 -4.12 5.24 -13.11
N TYR A 108 -3.93 6.41 -12.51
CA TYR A 108 -4.00 6.59 -11.05
C TYR A 108 -5.44 6.54 -10.56
N ILE A 109 -6.35 7.21 -11.27
CA ILE A 109 -7.78 7.21 -10.96
C ILE A 109 -8.32 5.78 -11.03
N ASP A 110 -8.03 5.04 -12.09
CA ASP A 110 -8.50 3.66 -12.25
C ASP A 110 -8.03 2.75 -11.13
N ARG A 111 -6.80 2.93 -10.66
CA ARG A 111 -6.28 2.16 -9.52
C ARG A 111 -7.03 2.47 -8.24
N ASP A 112 -7.31 3.74 -7.96
CA ASP A 112 -8.06 4.17 -6.79
C ASP A 112 -9.52 3.72 -6.89
N GLN A 113 -10.18 3.90 -8.04
CA GLN A 113 -11.54 3.43 -8.29
C GLN A 113 -11.67 1.91 -8.11
N ARG A 114 -10.67 1.15 -8.55
CA ARG A 114 -10.62 -0.30 -8.30
C ARG A 114 -10.54 -0.63 -6.81
N SER A 115 -9.70 0.09 -6.07
CA SER A 115 -9.58 -0.07 -4.62
C SER A 115 -10.89 0.26 -3.91
N ARG A 116 -11.58 1.32 -4.34
CA ARG A 116 -12.92 1.70 -3.82
C ARG A 116 -13.96 0.63 -4.13
N ALA A 117 -13.97 0.10 -5.36
CA ALA A 117 -14.87 -0.99 -5.76
C ALA A 117 -14.62 -2.27 -4.94
N GLU A 118 -13.36 -2.64 -4.69
CA GLU A 118 -13.03 -3.76 -3.81
C GLU A 118 -13.46 -3.51 -2.37
N SER A 119 -13.32 -2.28 -1.88
CA SER A 119 -13.77 -1.87 -0.55
C SER A 119 -15.30 -1.93 -0.45
N ASP A 120 -16.01 -1.48 -1.48
CA ASP A 120 -17.47 -1.54 -1.55
C ASP A 120 -17.95 -3.00 -1.53
N ILE A 121 -17.33 -3.89 -2.31
CA ILE A 121 -17.62 -5.34 -2.25
C ILE A 121 -17.43 -5.87 -0.82
N ARG A 122 -16.31 -5.54 -0.15
CA ARG A 122 -16.07 -5.97 1.24
C ARG A 122 -17.10 -5.40 2.20
N GLY A 123 -17.56 -4.17 1.97
CA GLY A 123 -18.63 -3.51 2.74
C GLY A 123 -19.96 -4.27 2.72
N HIS A 124 -20.21 -5.08 1.69
CA HIS A 124 -21.37 -5.98 1.60
C HIS A 124 -21.20 -7.31 2.40
N GLY A 125 -20.18 -7.40 3.25
CA GLY A 125 -19.95 -8.55 4.13
C GLY A 125 -19.20 -9.72 3.48
N TYR A 126 -18.43 -9.46 2.44
CA TYR A 126 -17.51 -10.42 1.84
C TYR A 126 -16.12 -10.29 2.44
N SER A 127 -15.48 -11.41 2.76
CA SER A 127 -14.11 -11.46 3.27
C SER A 127 -13.06 -11.22 2.18
N GLN A 128 -13.43 -11.52 0.93
CA GLN A 128 -12.56 -11.31 -0.25
C GLN A 128 -13.34 -10.56 -1.33
N ALA A 129 -12.61 -9.75 -2.09
CA ALA A 129 -13.17 -8.96 -3.19
C ALA A 129 -12.29 -9.11 -4.41
N GLN A 130 -12.92 -9.26 -5.58
CA GLN A 130 -12.23 -9.28 -6.87
C GLN A 130 -13.06 -8.51 -7.89
N VAL A 131 -12.52 -7.42 -8.40
CA VAL A 131 -13.11 -6.64 -9.49
C VAL A 131 -12.66 -7.24 -10.82
N THR A 132 -13.62 -7.64 -11.66
CA THR A 132 -13.37 -8.30 -12.96
C THR A 132 -13.54 -7.35 -14.13
N GLY A 133 -14.35 -6.30 -13.99
CA GLY A 133 -14.57 -5.28 -15.02
C GLY A 133 -14.87 -3.93 -14.39
N MET A 134 -14.44 -2.88 -15.07
CA MET A 134 -14.68 -1.49 -14.70
C MET A 134 -14.97 -0.68 -15.95
N ASN A 135 -15.90 0.26 -15.84
CA ASN A 135 -16.16 1.28 -16.84
C ASN A 135 -16.26 2.63 -16.13
N THR A 136 -15.25 3.47 -16.33
CA THR A 136 -15.15 4.77 -15.69
C THR A 136 -15.61 5.85 -16.66
N HIS A 137 -16.53 6.69 -16.21
CA HIS A 137 -16.96 7.91 -16.89
C HIS A 137 -16.45 9.12 -16.09
N TYR A 138 -15.97 10.12 -16.83
CA TYR A 138 -15.49 11.37 -16.24
C TYR A 138 -16.50 12.46 -16.53
N ASP A 139 -17.16 13.00 -15.49
CA ASP A 139 -18.15 14.07 -15.62
C ASP A 139 -17.47 15.41 -15.87
N ILE A 140 -16.37 15.69 -15.16
CA ILE A 140 -15.59 16.93 -15.29
C ILE A 140 -14.11 16.56 -15.32
N VAL A 141 -13.40 17.12 -16.30
CA VAL A 141 -11.94 17.10 -16.34
C VAL A 141 -11.42 18.51 -16.56
N ARG A 142 -10.66 19.02 -15.60
CA ARG A 142 -9.96 20.30 -15.72
C ARG A 142 -8.47 20.05 -15.58
N TYR A 143 -7.67 20.85 -16.27
CA TYR A 143 -6.23 20.74 -16.12
C TYR A 143 -5.55 22.11 -16.27
N LYS A 144 -4.43 22.28 -15.60
CA LYS A 144 -3.55 23.44 -15.72
C LYS A 144 -2.10 23.02 -15.84
N GLN A 145 -1.30 23.82 -16.50
CA GLN A 145 0.15 23.65 -16.54
C GLN A 145 0.79 24.44 -15.41
N VAL A 146 1.71 23.81 -14.68
CA VAL A 146 2.49 24.46 -13.65
C VAL A 146 3.99 24.20 -13.85
N LEU A 147 4.81 25.17 -13.52
CA LEU A 147 6.26 25.05 -13.49
C LEU A 147 6.70 24.88 -12.03
N VAL A 148 7.34 23.77 -11.72
CA VAL A 148 7.77 23.45 -10.36
C VAL A 148 9.29 23.45 -10.23
N PRO A 149 9.85 23.92 -9.11
CA PRO A 149 11.28 23.93 -8.89
C PRO A 149 11.82 22.52 -8.60
N LEU A 150 12.79 22.08 -9.38
CA LEU A 150 13.43 20.79 -9.23
C LEU A 150 14.96 20.96 -9.23
N TRP A 151 15.63 20.37 -8.24
CA TRP A 151 17.07 20.20 -8.25
C TRP A 151 17.37 18.80 -8.80
N LYS A 152 18.17 18.76 -9.88
CA LYS A 152 18.62 17.52 -10.51
C LYS A 152 20.13 17.50 -10.55
N ALA A 153 20.71 16.45 -10.00
CA ALA A 153 22.16 16.30 -10.04
C ALA A 153 22.53 14.83 -10.27
N ARG A 154 23.81 14.63 -10.61
CA ARG A 154 24.39 13.32 -10.88
C ARG A 154 25.76 13.19 -10.22
N TYR A 155 26.11 12.00 -9.80
CA TYR A 155 27.46 11.69 -9.31
C TYR A 155 27.94 10.35 -9.89
N GLY A 156 29.25 10.23 -10.02
CA GLY A 156 29.90 8.97 -10.46
C GLY A 156 30.40 8.18 -9.25
N TYR A 157 30.13 6.88 -9.23
CA TYR A 157 30.69 5.96 -8.24
C TYR A 157 30.92 4.58 -8.87
N ALA A 158 32.14 4.03 -8.70
CA ALA A 158 32.55 2.73 -9.25
C ALA A 158 32.23 2.57 -10.75
N GLY A 159 32.52 3.59 -11.56
CA GLY A 159 32.29 3.58 -13.02
C GLY A 159 30.83 3.71 -13.46
N LYS A 160 29.89 3.91 -12.52
CA LYS A 160 28.46 4.09 -12.79
C LYS A 160 28.02 5.50 -12.41
N THR A 161 27.10 6.06 -13.22
CA THR A 161 26.48 7.35 -12.92
C THR A 161 25.15 7.14 -12.19
N TYR A 162 24.98 7.86 -11.09
CA TYR A 162 23.78 7.86 -10.26
C TYR A 162 23.13 9.23 -10.31
N HIS A 163 21.80 9.24 -10.35
CA HIS A 163 21.01 10.45 -10.41
C HIS A 163 20.24 10.65 -9.11
N TYR A 164 20.10 11.91 -8.70
CA TYR A 164 19.21 12.29 -7.63
C TYR A 164 18.42 13.54 -7.98
N MET A 165 17.25 13.64 -7.40
CA MET A 165 16.33 14.74 -7.56
C MET A 165 15.87 15.22 -6.20
N ILE A 166 15.69 16.52 -6.06
CA ILE A 166 15.21 17.16 -4.84
C ILE A 166 14.07 18.07 -5.24
N ASN A 167 12.94 17.95 -4.55
CA ASN A 167 11.84 18.88 -4.65
C ASN A 167 12.30 20.25 -4.11
N GLY A 168 12.27 21.27 -4.95
CA GLY A 168 12.76 22.60 -4.60
C GLY A 168 11.83 23.36 -3.64
N GLU A 169 10.62 22.86 -3.41
CA GLU A 169 9.64 23.44 -2.50
C GLU A 169 9.78 22.87 -1.08
N ASN A 170 9.76 21.55 -0.94
CA ASN A 170 9.69 20.87 0.35
C ASN A 170 10.96 20.11 0.74
N GLY A 171 11.98 20.08 -0.14
CA GLY A 171 13.25 19.41 0.11
C GLY A 171 13.21 17.89 0.03
N LYS A 172 12.10 17.27 -0.40
CA LYS A 172 11.99 15.81 -0.52
C LYS A 172 12.97 15.28 -1.54
N VAL A 173 13.77 14.28 -1.16
CA VAL A 173 14.85 13.72 -1.96
C VAL A 173 14.48 12.36 -2.53
N SER A 174 14.79 12.15 -3.81
CA SER A 174 14.79 10.84 -4.45
C SER A 174 16.11 10.60 -5.14
N ALA A 175 16.77 9.48 -4.84
CA ALA A 175 18.09 9.19 -5.36
C ALA A 175 18.21 7.73 -5.82
N GLN A 176 19.03 7.54 -6.85
CA GLN A 176 19.62 6.25 -7.15
C GLN A 176 20.87 6.09 -6.26
N TYR A 177 21.04 4.95 -5.64
CA TYR A 177 22.20 4.67 -4.81
C TYR A 177 22.81 3.31 -5.12
N PRO A 178 24.14 3.15 -4.95
CA PRO A 178 24.80 1.86 -5.16
C PRO A 178 24.36 0.89 -4.06
N LYS A 179 23.87 -0.27 -4.45
CA LYS A 179 23.57 -1.37 -3.53
C LYS A 179 24.80 -2.21 -3.31
N SER A 180 25.23 -2.39 -2.08
CA SER A 180 26.32 -3.30 -1.73
C SER A 180 25.81 -4.75 -1.78
N VAL A 181 26.06 -5.42 -2.90
CA VAL A 181 25.66 -6.82 -3.11
C VAL A 181 26.27 -7.73 -2.03
N GLY A 182 27.52 -7.47 -1.62
CA GLY A 182 28.17 -8.26 -0.56
C GLY A 182 27.45 -8.17 0.79
N LYS A 183 26.99 -6.97 1.18
CA LYS A 183 26.21 -6.81 2.43
C LYS A 183 24.85 -7.52 2.33
N ILE A 184 24.20 -7.48 1.16
CA ILE A 184 22.93 -8.18 0.94
C ILE A 184 23.13 -9.69 1.05
N ILE A 185 24.16 -10.24 0.40
CA ILE A 185 24.49 -11.68 0.48
C ILE A 185 24.80 -12.07 1.93
N LEU A 186 25.57 -11.26 2.65
CA LEU A 186 25.87 -11.53 4.06
C LEU A 186 24.61 -11.61 4.92
N VAL A 187 23.67 -10.68 4.75
CA VAL A 187 22.40 -10.69 5.49
C VAL A 187 21.57 -11.94 5.15
N ILE A 188 21.50 -12.31 3.88
CA ILE A 188 20.81 -13.53 3.44
C ILE A 188 21.44 -14.78 4.06
N LEU A 189 22.78 -14.88 4.04
CA LEU A 189 23.48 -16.01 4.66
C LEU A 189 23.25 -16.09 6.16
N LEU A 190 23.26 -14.95 6.86
CA LEU A 190 22.94 -14.90 8.29
C LEU A 190 21.50 -15.34 8.57
N ALA A 191 20.54 -14.87 7.76
CA ALA A 191 19.15 -15.29 7.91
C ALA A 191 18.96 -16.80 7.67
N LEU A 192 19.63 -17.37 6.67
CA LEU A 192 19.63 -18.80 6.41
C LEU A 192 20.28 -19.59 7.55
N ALA A 193 21.41 -19.11 8.10
CA ALA A 193 22.07 -19.74 9.23
C ALA A 193 21.18 -19.78 10.48
N VAL A 194 20.47 -18.69 10.78
CA VAL A 194 19.50 -18.63 11.88
C VAL A 194 18.32 -19.58 11.62
N PHE A 195 17.80 -19.60 10.41
CA PHE A 195 16.67 -20.46 10.04
C PHE A 195 17.03 -21.96 10.16
N PHE A 196 18.15 -22.37 9.55
CA PHE A 196 18.59 -23.77 9.63
C PHE A 196 19.10 -24.15 11.02
N GLY A 197 19.76 -23.23 11.73
CA GLY A 197 20.16 -23.45 13.13
C GLY A 197 18.94 -23.63 14.04
N GLY A 198 17.87 -22.85 13.84
CA GLY A 198 16.61 -23.00 14.54
C GLY A 198 15.92 -24.34 14.26
N LEU A 199 15.92 -24.79 13.01
CA LEU A 199 15.41 -26.12 12.64
C LEU A 199 16.18 -27.26 13.31
N MET A 200 17.52 -27.20 13.33
CA MET A 200 18.36 -28.21 14.01
C MET A 200 18.11 -28.26 15.52
N LEU A 201 17.86 -27.10 16.15
CA LEU A 201 17.53 -27.07 17.57
C LEU A 201 16.14 -27.67 17.86
N LEU A 202 15.20 -27.55 16.97
CA LEU A 202 13.87 -28.16 17.07
C LEU A 202 13.94 -29.70 16.90
N GLU A 203 14.78 -30.20 16.01
CA GLU A 203 15.00 -31.64 15.84
C GLU A 203 15.81 -32.26 16.97
N SER A 204 16.75 -31.51 17.57
CA SER A 204 17.56 -31.99 18.70
C SER A 204 16.78 -32.10 20.00
N GLY A 205 15.57 -31.54 20.10
CA GLY A 205 14.71 -31.62 21.28
C GLY A 205 13.87 -32.90 21.41
N SER A 206 13.93 -33.82 20.45
CA SER A 206 13.15 -35.05 20.44
C SER A 206 13.97 -36.33 20.60
N SER A 207 15.10 -36.27 21.28
CA SER A 207 15.84 -37.48 21.63
C SER A 207 15.79 -37.76 23.13
N ASP A 208 15.27 -38.92 23.37
CA ASP A 208 15.56 -39.79 24.54
C ASP A 208 14.78 -39.50 25.82
N TYR A 209 13.50 -39.90 25.86
CA TYR A 209 12.99 -40.56 27.03
C TYR A 209 13.42 -42.02 26.95
N GLY A 210 14.63 -42.30 27.43
CA GLY A 210 15.07 -43.65 27.74
C GLY A 210 14.08 -44.29 28.68
N GLY A 211 13.25 -45.18 28.16
CA GLY A 211 12.41 -46.05 28.97
C GLY A 211 13.28 -46.90 29.87
N SER A 212 13.38 -46.56 31.15
CA SER A 212 13.86 -47.47 32.15
C SER A 212 12.87 -48.63 32.27
N HIS A 213 13.24 -49.73 31.66
CA HIS A 213 12.58 -51.03 31.83
C HIS A 213 12.79 -51.47 33.27
N TYR A 214 11.80 -51.23 34.13
CA TYR A 214 11.75 -51.88 35.42
C TYR A 214 11.15 -53.24 35.24
N ASP A 215 12.04 -54.27 35.31
CA ASP A 215 11.69 -55.68 35.36
C ASP A 215 11.11 -55.97 36.74
N TYR A 216 9.79 -56.07 36.86
CA TYR A 216 9.14 -56.55 38.10
C TYR A 216 9.01 -58.05 38.05
N SER A 217 9.96 -58.72 38.68
CA SER A 217 9.79 -60.14 39.06
C SER A 217 8.69 -60.26 40.11
N TYR A 218 7.66 -61.01 39.77
CA TYR A 218 6.54 -61.35 40.60
C TYR A 218 6.97 -62.34 41.67
N SER A 219 6.93 -61.94 42.98
CA SER A 219 6.93 -62.85 44.10
C SER A 219 5.62 -62.64 44.84
N GLY A 220 4.85 -63.74 44.94
CA GLY A 220 3.52 -63.75 45.54
C GLY A 220 3.55 -63.59 47.05
N GLY A 221 2.48 -63.02 47.61
CA GLY A 221 2.23 -62.96 49.02
C GLY A 221 0.91 -62.30 49.34
N SER A 222 -0.01 -63.10 49.79
CA SER A 222 -1.35 -62.90 50.29
C SER A 222 -1.58 -61.73 51.25
N GLY A 223 -2.75 -61.05 51.05
CA GLY A 223 -3.59 -60.74 52.22
C GLY A 223 -3.81 -59.28 52.57
N TYR A 224 -5.08 -59.02 52.77
CA TYR A 224 -5.79 -58.01 53.56
C TYR A 224 -6.20 -56.69 52.95
N ASP A 225 -7.47 -56.65 52.76
CA ASP A 225 -8.45 -55.59 52.59
C ASP A 225 -8.42 -54.56 53.74
N TYR A 226 -8.33 -53.29 53.46
CA TYR A 226 -8.92 -52.20 54.26
C TYR A 226 -9.19 -51.02 53.36
N GLY A 227 -10.48 -50.75 53.09
CA GLY A 227 -10.97 -49.52 52.52
C GLY A 227 -10.77 -48.31 53.42
N TYR A 228 -10.40 -47.20 52.84
CA TYR A 228 -10.69 -45.85 53.35
C TYR A 228 -10.97 -44.92 52.19
N ASP A 229 -12.22 -44.54 52.18
CA ASP A 229 -12.80 -43.41 51.46
C ASP A 229 -12.26 -42.11 52.09
N SER A 230 -11.65 -41.24 51.33
CA SER A 230 -11.57 -39.81 51.63
C SER A 230 -11.38 -39.02 50.35
N GLY A 231 -12.52 -38.52 49.87
CA GLY A 231 -12.54 -37.50 48.83
C GLY A 231 -11.81 -36.22 49.29
N TYR A 232 -10.92 -35.76 48.47
CA TYR A 232 -10.50 -34.37 48.49
C TYR A 232 -10.64 -33.81 47.06
N ASP A 233 -11.66 -33.01 46.97
CA ASP A 233 -11.92 -32.07 45.87
C ASP A 233 -10.82 -31.01 45.85
N TYR A 234 -9.99 -30.98 44.80
CA TYR A 234 -9.09 -29.87 44.54
C TYR A 234 -9.60 -29.11 43.34
N GLY A 235 -10.15 -27.96 43.67
CA GLY A 235 -10.60 -26.93 42.75
C GLY A 235 -9.55 -26.60 41.70
N GLY A 236 -9.98 -26.68 40.46
CA GLY A 236 -9.22 -26.23 39.28
C GLY A 236 -9.01 -24.73 39.36
N TYR A 237 -7.78 -24.30 39.40
CA TYR A 237 -7.40 -22.92 39.08
C TYR A 237 -7.21 -22.79 37.59
N ASP A 238 -8.15 -22.14 36.97
CA ASP A 238 -8.11 -21.71 35.57
C ASP A 238 -7.14 -20.51 35.47
N TYR A 239 -5.95 -20.74 34.96
CA TYR A 239 -5.01 -19.68 34.61
C TYR A 239 -5.23 -19.34 33.14
N SER A 240 -6.13 -18.40 32.89
CA SER A 240 -6.18 -17.70 31.61
C SER A 240 -4.94 -16.80 31.50
N TYR A 241 -3.97 -17.20 30.67
CA TYR A 241 -2.89 -16.33 30.23
C TYR A 241 -3.44 -15.37 29.17
N ASP A 242 -3.70 -14.15 29.60
CA ASP A 242 -3.86 -13.01 28.71
C ASP A 242 -2.45 -12.61 28.20
N SER A 243 -2.10 -13.07 27.01
CA SER A 243 -0.90 -12.62 26.32
C SER A 243 -1.20 -11.33 25.55
N GLY A 244 -1.32 -10.25 26.26
CA GLY A 244 -1.28 -8.91 25.70
C GLY A 244 0.10 -8.60 25.14
N SER A 245 0.40 -9.02 23.93
CA SER A 245 1.52 -8.47 23.16
C SER A 245 1.04 -7.26 22.40
N SER A 246 1.15 -6.11 23.04
CA SER A 246 1.15 -4.80 22.39
C SER A 246 2.34 -4.74 21.44
N TRP A 247 2.10 -4.90 20.14
CA TRP A 247 3.03 -4.45 19.11
C TRP A 247 2.66 -3.03 18.76
N ASP A 248 3.55 -2.11 19.11
CA ASP A 248 3.45 -0.71 18.70
C ASP A 248 3.28 -0.64 17.18
N SER A 249 2.07 -0.27 16.80
CA SER A 249 1.71 0.15 15.47
C SER A 249 2.51 1.40 15.15
N TRP A 250 3.41 1.32 14.16
CA TRP A 250 3.97 2.48 13.52
C TRP A 250 2.85 3.25 12.86
N ASP A 251 2.54 4.37 13.48
CA ASP A 251 1.59 5.36 13.01
C ASP A 251 2.01 5.84 11.62
N SER A 252 1.39 5.28 10.58
CA SER A 252 1.36 5.87 9.26
C SER A 252 0.34 6.99 9.32
N GLY A 253 0.80 8.22 9.56
CA GLY A 253 -0.02 9.41 9.60
C GLY A 253 -0.96 9.49 8.40
N GLY A 254 -2.15 8.99 8.57
CA GLY A 254 -3.28 9.27 7.71
C GLY A 254 -3.66 10.73 7.92
N TYR A 255 -3.49 11.55 6.87
CA TYR A 255 -4.03 12.88 6.87
C TYR A 255 -5.55 12.78 6.81
N ASP A 256 -6.17 12.97 7.96
CA ASP A 256 -7.62 13.11 8.08
C ASP A 256 -8.00 14.50 7.56
N TYR A 257 -8.49 14.59 6.32
CA TYR A 257 -9.08 15.80 5.79
C TYR A 257 -10.55 15.84 6.18
N SER A 258 -10.83 16.36 7.36
CA SER A 258 -12.18 16.81 7.68
C SER A 258 -12.46 18.09 6.89
N TYR A 259 -13.28 18.00 5.86
CA TYR A 259 -13.81 19.17 5.15
C TYR A 259 -14.94 19.76 5.95
N ASP A 260 -14.71 20.96 6.47
CA ASP A 260 -15.76 21.88 6.88
C ASP A 260 -16.41 22.42 5.60
N SER A 261 -17.68 22.08 5.40
CA SER A 261 -18.49 22.55 4.28
C SER A 261 -18.96 23.98 4.54
N GLY A 262 -18.04 24.94 4.46
CA GLY A 262 -18.38 26.34 4.30
C GLY A 262 -18.74 26.62 2.85
N ASP A 263 -19.97 27.06 2.62
CA ASP A 263 -20.46 27.56 1.34
C ASP A 263 -19.55 28.67 0.80
N ILE A 264 -18.69 28.33 -0.19
CA ILE A 264 -17.92 29.32 -0.94
C ILE A 264 -18.62 29.49 -2.28
N ASP A 265 -19.33 30.61 -2.40
CA ASP A 265 -19.90 31.13 -3.63
C ASP A 265 -18.79 31.41 -4.67
N TYR A 266 -18.62 30.52 -5.66
CA TYR A 266 -17.75 30.73 -6.77
C TYR A 266 -18.47 31.53 -7.85
N GLY A 267 -18.21 32.84 -7.84
CA GLY A 267 -18.60 33.70 -8.95
C GLY A 267 -18.15 33.11 -10.28
N SER A 268 -19.11 32.87 -11.14
CA SER A 268 -18.97 32.39 -12.50
C SER A 268 -18.13 33.39 -13.31
N TYR A 269 -16.89 33.05 -13.63
CA TYR A 269 -16.11 33.72 -14.65
C TYR A 269 -16.31 32.96 -15.96
N ASP A 270 -17.21 33.53 -16.77
CA ASP A 270 -17.46 33.12 -18.15
C ASP A 270 -16.30 33.61 -19.05
N TYR A 271 -15.37 32.70 -19.42
CA TYR A 271 -14.42 32.97 -20.49
C TYR A 271 -14.97 32.43 -21.80
N GLY A 272 -15.81 33.26 -22.45
CA GLY A 272 -16.20 33.02 -23.81
C GLY A 272 -14.97 33.12 -24.73
N TYR A 273 -14.45 32.00 -25.21
CA TYR A 273 -13.56 31.96 -26.37
C TYR A 273 -14.41 31.89 -27.64
N ASP A 274 -14.56 33.06 -28.26
CA ASP A 274 -15.10 33.21 -29.61
C ASP A 274 -14.05 32.69 -30.61
N TRP A 275 -14.30 31.56 -31.24
CA TRP A 275 -13.55 31.08 -32.40
C TRP A 275 -14.20 31.66 -33.66
N GLY A 276 -14.00 32.97 -33.88
CA GLY A 276 -14.24 33.57 -35.17
C GLY A 276 -13.26 32.97 -36.19
N GLY A 277 -13.77 32.13 -37.08
CA GLY A 277 -13.05 31.71 -38.28
C GLY A 277 -12.80 32.87 -39.21
N ASP A 278 -11.76 32.75 -39.97
CA ASP A 278 -11.59 33.12 -41.37
C ASP A 278 -10.10 33.24 -41.66
N TRP A 279 -9.71 32.50 -42.67
CA TRP A 279 -8.50 32.35 -43.52
C TRP A 279 -7.67 31.12 -43.29
#